data_40f2ee71fc8db1d7390521a483c0a14c
#
_entry.id   40f2ee71fc8db1d7390521a483c0a14c
#
_cell.length_a   1.000
_cell.length_b   1.000
_cell.length_c   1.000
_cell.angle_alpha   90.00
_cell.angle_beta   90.00
_cell.angle_gamma   90.00
#
_symmetry.space_group_name_H-M   'P 1'
#
loop_
_entity.id
_entity.type
_entity.pdbx_description
1 polymer ?
#
loop_
_entity_poly.entity_id
_entity_poly.type
_entity_poly.pdbx_seq_one_letter_code
_entity_poly.pdbx_strand_id
1 'polypeptide(L)'
;MAKFLEQQKYEERIGKTLISAEEIQNKIAEVGKIIDNLYDGRPILLLSILKGSFVFMADLCRAISVPCEIAFMCAKSYFSGTESTGNVNIVMDIDRDISKYHVIIVEDIIDTGRTLKHIYNMIKDRNPLSLRVVTLLDKKERRVVEFDADIALFPIPDYFVIGYGLDCGEKYRNLPYIAEFRQDI
;
A
#
# COMPACT_ATOMS: atom_id res chain seq x y z
N MET A 1 4.80 27.32 -23.61
CA MET A 1 6.08 26.62 -23.88
C MET A 1 6.61 25.88 -22.63
N ALA A 2 6.88 26.54 -21.50
CA ALA A 2 7.39 25.88 -20.30
C ALA A 2 6.50 24.72 -19.77
N LYS A 3 5.19 24.92 -19.64
CA LYS A 3 4.23 23.87 -19.23
C LYS A 3 4.22 22.66 -20.16
N PHE A 4 4.38 22.88 -21.46
CA PHE A 4 4.45 21.80 -22.46
C PHE A 4 5.72 20.96 -22.27
N LEU A 5 6.87 21.60 -22.03
CA LEU A 5 8.14 20.92 -21.78
C LEU A 5 8.13 20.15 -20.45
N GLU A 6 7.46 20.67 -19.41
CA GLU A 6 7.27 19.95 -18.15
C GLU A 6 6.38 18.72 -18.32
N GLN A 7 5.31 18.84 -19.11
CA GLN A 7 4.41 17.72 -19.42
C GLN A 7 5.14 16.63 -20.21
N GLN A 8 5.91 17.00 -21.22
CA GLN A 8 6.68 16.06 -22.01
C GLN A 8 7.72 15.31 -21.15
N LYS A 9 8.47 16.03 -20.30
CA LYS A 9 9.41 15.41 -19.35
C LYS A 9 8.73 14.49 -18.34
N TYR A 10 7.49 14.79 -17.96
CA TYR A 10 6.69 13.94 -17.09
C TYR A 10 6.35 12.63 -17.78
N GLU A 11 5.89 12.67 -19.02
CA GLU A 11 5.47 11.51 -19.80
C GLU A 11 6.66 10.62 -20.22
N GLU A 12 7.80 11.22 -20.58
CA GLU A 12 9.02 10.50 -20.96
C GLU A 12 9.56 9.58 -19.86
N ARG A 13 9.33 9.92 -18.59
CA ARG A 13 9.73 9.11 -17.43
C ARG A 13 8.82 7.94 -17.13
N ILE A 14 7.65 7.88 -17.74
CA ILE A 14 6.76 6.72 -17.62
C ILE A 14 7.32 5.61 -18.50
N GLY A 15 7.77 4.54 -17.92
CA GLY A 15 8.30 3.37 -18.60
C GLY A 15 7.20 2.40 -19.03
N LYS A 16 7.56 1.11 -19.07
CA LYS A 16 6.63 0.04 -19.43
C LYS A 16 5.52 -0.07 -18.36
N THR A 17 4.27 -0.18 -18.82
CA THR A 17 3.17 -0.58 -17.94
C THR A 17 3.40 -2.03 -17.48
N LEU A 18 3.49 -2.22 -16.18
CA LEU A 18 3.71 -3.53 -15.55
C LEU A 18 2.40 -4.21 -15.20
N ILE A 19 1.42 -3.43 -14.72
CA ILE A 19 0.09 -3.90 -14.35
C ILE A 19 -0.92 -2.87 -14.85
N SER A 20 -1.84 -3.30 -15.70
CA SER A 20 -2.87 -2.43 -16.25
C SER A 20 -3.95 -2.08 -15.22
N ALA A 21 -4.70 -1.03 -15.50
CA ALA A 21 -5.85 -0.64 -14.67
C ALA A 21 -6.90 -1.77 -14.58
N GLU A 22 -7.14 -2.49 -15.67
CA GLU A 22 -8.08 -3.61 -15.72
C GLU A 22 -7.62 -4.77 -14.84
N GLU A 23 -6.34 -5.16 -14.91
CA GLU A 23 -5.77 -6.21 -14.05
C GLU A 23 -5.89 -5.86 -12.57
N ILE A 24 -5.64 -4.59 -12.21
CA ILE A 24 -5.79 -4.10 -10.83
C ILE A 24 -7.24 -4.24 -10.38
N GLN A 25 -8.21 -3.76 -11.15
CA GLN A 25 -9.63 -3.81 -10.78
C GLN A 25 -10.15 -5.24 -10.66
N ASN A 26 -9.76 -6.14 -11.59
CA ASN A 26 -10.13 -7.54 -11.54
C ASN A 26 -9.58 -8.22 -10.28
N LYS A 27 -8.31 -7.94 -9.93
CA LYS A 27 -7.68 -8.53 -8.74
C LYS A 27 -8.26 -7.99 -7.43
N ILE A 28 -8.63 -6.71 -7.38
CA ILE A 28 -9.32 -6.12 -6.24
C ILE A 28 -10.70 -6.75 -6.02
N ALA A 29 -11.46 -6.97 -7.10
CA ALA A 29 -12.76 -7.64 -7.00
C ALA A 29 -12.65 -9.10 -6.51
N GLU A 30 -11.59 -9.83 -6.91
CA GLU A 30 -11.27 -11.15 -6.38
C GLU A 30 -10.96 -11.10 -4.88
N VAL A 31 -10.07 -10.19 -4.47
CA VAL A 31 -9.65 -10.04 -3.07
C VAL A 31 -10.80 -9.57 -2.18
N GLY A 32 -11.68 -8.69 -2.69
CA GLY A 32 -12.90 -8.30 -1.97
C GLY A 32 -13.75 -9.51 -1.58
N LYS A 33 -13.97 -10.44 -2.51
CA LYS A 33 -14.69 -11.71 -2.23
C LYS A 33 -13.96 -12.61 -1.22
N ILE A 34 -12.63 -12.66 -1.28
CA ILE A 34 -11.82 -13.42 -0.30
C ILE A 34 -12.03 -12.82 1.09
N ILE A 35 -12.00 -11.50 1.23
CA ILE A 35 -12.23 -10.80 2.51
C ILE A 35 -13.65 -11.04 3.01
N ASP A 36 -14.67 -10.92 2.14
CA ASP A 36 -16.07 -11.18 2.50
C ASP A 36 -16.26 -12.59 3.06
N ASN A 37 -15.69 -13.60 2.39
CA ASN A 37 -15.75 -14.99 2.87
C ASN A 37 -14.99 -15.20 4.18
N LEU A 38 -13.84 -14.53 4.35
CA LEU A 38 -13.01 -14.67 5.54
C LEU A 38 -13.70 -14.12 6.79
N TYR A 39 -14.43 -13.02 6.64
CA TYR A 39 -15.09 -12.35 7.77
C TYR A 39 -16.56 -12.73 7.94
N ASP A 40 -17.20 -13.28 6.92
CA ASP A 40 -18.57 -13.85 7.01
C ASP A 40 -19.56 -12.91 7.73
N GLY A 41 -19.70 -11.69 7.20
CA GLY A 41 -20.58 -10.65 7.73
C GLY A 41 -20.07 -9.90 8.98
N ARG A 42 -18.95 -10.32 9.58
CA ARG A 42 -18.34 -9.60 10.71
C ARG A 42 -17.75 -8.26 10.27
N PRO A 43 -18.04 -7.16 11.02
CA PRO A 43 -17.49 -5.85 10.67
C PRO A 43 -15.95 -5.83 10.76
N ILE A 44 -15.31 -5.10 9.85
CA ILE A 44 -13.87 -4.94 9.80
C ILE A 44 -13.46 -3.47 9.85
N LEU A 45 -12.23 -3.21 10.28
CA LEU A 45 -11.57 -1.92 10.19
C LEU A 45 -10.43 -2.04 9.16
N LEU A 46 -10.55 -1.31 8.05
CA LEU A 46 -9.47 -1.15 7.09
C LEU A 46 -8.56 -0.01 7.55
N LEU A 47 -7.28 -0.28 7.76
CA LEU A 47 -6.27 0.68 8.18
C LEU A 47 -5.28 0.92 7.04
N SER A 48 -5.34 2.08 6.39
CA SER A 48 -4.44 2.47 5.31
C SER A 48 -3.22 3.23 5.83
N ILE A 49 -2.03 2.85 5.35
CA ILE A 49 -0.79 3.56 5.67
C ILE A 49 -0.53 4.60 4.57
N LEU A 50 -0.72 5.87 4.91
CA LEU A 50 -0.57 6.99 3.96
C LEU A 50 0.91 7.26 3.66
N LYS A 51 1.25 7.71 2.41
CA LYS A 51 0.31 8.22 1.39
C LYS A 51 -0.01 7.20 0.27
N GLY A 52 0.91 6.29 -0.08
CA GLY A 52 0.84 5.48 -1.29
C GLY A 52 -0.43 4.61 -1.40
N SER A 53 -0.89 4.06 -0.28
CA SER A 53 -2.00 3.11 -0.23
C SER A 53 -3.40 3.72 -0.44
N PHE A 54 -3.56 5.06 -0.52
CA PHE A 54 -4.88 5.70 -0.51
C PHE A 54 -5.79 5.30 -1.69
N VAL A 55 -5.21 5.11 -2.90
CA VAL A 55 -5.98 4.71 -4.08
C VAL A 55 -6.43 3.26 -3.94
N PHE A 56 -5.51 2.37 -3.55
CA PHE A 56 -5.82 0.97 -3.30
C PHE A 56 -6.87 0.80 -2.21
N MET A 57 -6.75 1.54 -1.09
CA MET A 57 -7.74 1.56 -0.02
C MET A 57 -9.12 1.94 -0.52
N ALA A 58 -9.22 2.99 -1.35
CA ALA A 58 -10.49 3.49 -1.87
C ALA A 58 -11.19 2.46 -2.78
N ASP A 59 -10.44 1.74 -3.59
CA ASP A 59 -11.00 0.72 -4.47
C ASP A 59 -11.31 -0.58 -3.69
N LEU A 60 -10.43 -0.99 -2.78
CA LEU A 60 -10.65 -2.18 -1.97
C LEU A 60 -11.91 -2.06 -1.08
N CYS A 61 -12.10 -0.92 -0.40
CA CYS A 61 -13.27 -0.73 0.47
C CYS A 61 -14.60 -0.79 -0.32
N ARG A 62 -14.60 -0.39 -1.60
CA ARG A 62 -15.79 -0.50 -2.48
C ARG A 62 -16.02 -1.90 -3.02
N ALA A 63 -15.00 -2.75 -3.04
CA ALA A 63 -15.09 -4.14 -3.49
C ALA A 63 -15.51 -5.12 -2.38
N ILE A 64 -15.55 -4.67 -1.13
CA ILE A 64 -15.91 -5.46 0.06
C ILE A 64 -17.39 -5.25 0.36
N SER A 65 -18.12 -6.33 0.70
CA SER A 65 -19.55 -6.30 1.05
C SER A 65 -19.80 -6.34 2.55
N VAL A 66 -18.89 -6.89 3.36
CA VAL A 66 -19.03 -6.86 4.83
C VAL A 66 -18.96 -5.42 5.34
N PRO A 67 -19.65 -5.07 6.44
CA PRO A 67 -19.57 -3.74 7.02
C PRO A 67 -18.12 -3.36 7.30
N CYS A 68 -17.64 -2.27 6.72
CA CYS A 68 -16.27 -1.82 6.92
C CYS A 68 -16.19 -0.37 7.34
N GLU A 69 -15.39 -0.12 8.37
CA GLU A 69 -14.93 1.21 8.76
C GLU A 69 -13.53 1.44 8.18
N ILE A 70 -13.16 2.70 8.00
CA ILE A 70 -11.83 3.06 7.51
C ILE A 70 -11.10 3.93 8.53
N ALA A 71 -9.80 3.70 8.63
CA ALA A 71 -8.88 4.52 9.40
C ALA A 71 -7.60 4.75 8.61
N PHE A 72 -6.88 5.80 8.96
CA PHE A 72 -5.62 6.16 8.32
C PHE A 72 -4.53 6.31 9.37
N MET A 73 -3.34 5.92 8.98
CA MET A 73 -2.10 6.18 9.70
C MET A 73 -1.10 6.80 8.73
N CYS A 74 -0.24 7.67 9.20
CA CYS A 74 0.85 8.20 8.41
C CYS A 74 2.18 7.91 9.11
N ALA A 75 3.04 7.18 8.44
CA ALA A 75 4.36 6.85 8.91
C ALA A 75 5.43 7.41 7.95
N LYS A 76 6.51 7.92 8.50
CA LYS A 76 7.69 8.35 7.75
C LYS A 76 8.89 7.52 8.19
N SER A 77 9.53 6.87 7.24
CA SER A 77 10.83 6.25 7.46
C SER A 77 11.92 7.32 7.38
N TYR A 78 12.74 7.47 8.41
CA TYR A 78 13.93 8.31 8.32
C TYR A 78 15.04 7.53 7.62
N PHE A 79 15.44 8.01 6.47
CA PHE A 79 16.68 7.61 5.82
C PHE A 79 17.78 8.54 6.30
N SER A 80 18.52 8.16 7.35
CA SER A 80 19.76 8.84 7.73
C SER A 80 20.94 8.08 7.12
N GLY A 81 21.39 8.52 5.93
CA GLY A 81 22.49 7.87 5.23
C GLY A 81 22.07 6.66 4.41
N THR A 82 23.02 5.82 4.03
CA THR A 82 22.85 4.64 3.18
C THR A 82 22.17 3.43 3.89
N GLU A 83 21.91 3.53 5.20
CA GLU A 83 21.22 2.49 5.97
C GLU A 83 19.95 3.04 6.63
N SER A 84 18.82 2.35 6.46
CA SER A 84 17.61 2.63 7.21
C SER A 84 17.84 2.20 8.66
N THR A 85 17.85 3.12 9.60
CA THR A 85 18.02 2.86 11.05
C THR A 85 16.86 2.08 11.67
N GLY A 86 15.82 1.74 10.87
CA GLY A 86 14.62 1.05 11.35
C GLY A 86 13.66 1.91 12.19
N ASN A 87 14.00 3.16 12.46
CA ASN A 87 13.12 4.06 13.21
C ASN A 87 12.00 4.56 12.29
N VAL A 88 10.78 4.16 12.61
CA VAL A 88 9.55 4.63 11.97
C VAL A 88 8.96 5.74 12.83
N ASN A 89 8.83 6.93 12.27
CA ASN A 89 8.14 8.04 12.93
C ASN A 89 6.66 8.04 12.52
N ILE A 90 5.77 7.85 13.49
CA ILE A 90 4.33 7.96 13.28
C ILE A 90 3.95 9.44 13.34
N VAL A 91 3.54 9.98 12.19
CA VAL A 91 3.12 11.39 12.04
C VAL A 91 1.64 11.56 12.35
N MET A 92 0.84 10.55 12.04
CA MET A 92 -0.59 10.49 12.36
C MET A 92 -0.93 9.06 12.77
N ASP A 93 -1.53 8.92 13.94
CA ASP A 93 -1.94 7.65 14.50
C ASP A 93 -3.46 7.48 14.47
N ILE A 94 -3.94 6.26 14.74
CA ILE A 94 -5.37 5.95 14.89
C ILE A 94 -5.90 6.63 16.15
N ASP A 95 -7.04 7.30 16.05
CA ASP A 95 -7.67 8.10 17.09
C ASP A 95 -8.68 7.33 17.96
N ARG A 96 -8.70 5.98 17.89
CA ARG A 96 -9.66 5.13 18.57
C ARG A 96 -9.04 3.86 19.16
N ASP A 97 -9.76 3.27 20.13
CA ASP A 97 -9.48 1.93 20.61
C ASP A 97 -9.89 0.88 19.57
N ILE A 98 -8.94 0.06 19.15
CA ILE A 98 -9.14 -0.98 18.13
C ILE A 98 -9.28 -2.40 18.71
N SER A 99 -9.31 -2.56 20.03
CA SER A 99 -9.38 -3.88 20.70
C SER A 99 -10.65 -4.68 20.37
N LYS A 100 -11.69 -4.01 19.85
CA LYS A 100 -12.97 -4.62 19.44
C LYS A 100 -13.11 -4.81 17.93
N TYR A 101 -12.05 -4.57 17.17
CA TYR A 101 -12.10 -4.62 15.70
C TYR A 101 -11.31 -5.78 15.13
N HIS A 102 -11.80 -6.33 14.05
CA HIS A 102 -11.01 -7.08 13.09
C HIS A 102 -10.29 -6.10 12.19
N VAL A 103 -8.97 -5.99 12.28
CA VAL A 103 -8.17 -4.98 11.58
C VAL A 103 -7.49 -5.60 10.36
N ILE A 104 -7.57 -4.91 9.22
CA ILE A 104 -6.80 -5.21 8.01
C ILE A 104 -5.94 -3.99 7.69
N ILE A 105 -4.62 -4.14 7.78
CA ILE A 105 -3.68 -3.12 7.28
C ILE A 105 -3.68 -3.20 5.75
N VAL A 106 -3.88 -2.06 5.10
CA VAL A 106 -3.88 -1.90 3.63
C VAL A 106 -2.65 -1.11 3.23
N GLU A 107 -1.78 -1.72 2.44
CA GLU A 107 -0.50 -1.17 2.01
C GLU A 107 -0.38 -1.17 0.49
N ASP A 108 0.32 -0.19 -0.08
CA ASP A 108 0.59 -0.10 -1.51
C ASP A 108 1.69 -1.07 -1.95
N ILE A 109 2.78 -1.14 -1.20
CA ILE A 109 3.93 -1.98 -1.55
C ILE A 109 4.69 -2.46 -0.32
N ILE A 110 5.04 -3.74 -0.29
CA ILE A 110 6.01 -4.27 0.64
C ILE A 110 7.36 -4.39 -0.08
N ASP A 111 8.29 -3.52 0.26
CA ASP A 111 9.67 -3.54 -0.21
C ASP A 111 10.55 -4.33 0.80
N THR A 112 11.34 -3.67 1.64
CA THR A 112 12.19 -4.34 2.65
C THR A 112 11.38 -5.01 3.76
N GLY A 113 10.15 -4.61 3.97
CA GLY A 113 9.26 -5.08 5.03
C GLY A 113 9.48 -4.45 6.41
N ARG A 114 10.55 -3.68 6.61
CA ARG A 114 10.91 -3.11 7.94
C ARG A 114 9.81 -2.21 8.49
N THR A 115 9.35 -1.25 7.71
CA THR A 115 8.33 -0.28 8.13
C THR A 115 7.02 -0.98 8.46
N LEU A 116 6.57 -1.86 7.58
CA LEU A 116 5.30 -2.54 7.75
C LEU A 116 5.34 -3.53 8.93
N LYS A 117 6.45 -4.25 9.14
CA LYS A 117 6.65 -5.11 10.32
C LYS A 117 6.59 -4.30 11.62
N HIS A 118 7.19 -3.11 11.65
CA HIS A 118 7.13 -2.23 12.82
C HIS A 118 5.68 -1.80 13.10
N ILE A 119 4.97 -1.31 12.09
CA ILE A 119 3.57 -0.89 12.21
C ILE A 119 2.69 -2.07 12.62
N TYR A 120 2.87 -3.24 12.00
CA TYR A 120 2.14 -4.46 12.34
C TYR A 120 2.27 -4.80 13.84
N ASN A 121 3.49 -4.79 14.38
CA ASN A 121 3.73 -5.08 15.79
C ASN A 121 3.06 -4.03 16.70
N MET A 122 3.18 -2.74 16.36
CA MET A 122 2.55 -1.66 17.10
C MET A 122 1.01 -1.78 17.13
N ILE A 123 0.39 -2.17 16.01
CA ILE A 123 -1.06 -2.42 15.95
C ILE A 123 -1.43 -3.69 16.71
N LYS A 124 -0.62 -4.74 16.60
CA LYS A 124 -0.82 -5.99 17.34
C LYS A 124 -0.81 -5.80 18.86
N ASP A 125 0.07 -4.94 19.37
CA ASP A 125 0.18 -4.62 20.80
C ASP A 125 -1.06 -3.90 21.35
N ARG A 126 -1.94 -3.38 20.46
CA ARG A 126 -3.25 -2.80 20.82
C ARG A 126 -4.37 -3.85 20.92
N ASN A 127 -4.01 -5.13 20.79
CA ASN A 127 -4.89 -6.29 20.97
C ASN A 127 -6.19 -6.27 20.14
N PRO A 128 -6.16 -6.05 18.80
CA PRO A 128 -7.34 -6.19 17.97
C PRO A 128 -7.86 -7.63 17.98
N LEU A 129 -9.15 -7.85 17.67
CA LEU A 129 -9.76 -9.20 17.58
C LEU A 129 -9.06 -10.08 16.56
N SER A 130 -8.61 -9.51 15.46
CA SER A 130 -7.68 -10.12 14.51
C SER A 130 -6.89 -9.02 13.79
N LEU A 131 -5.72 -9.37 13.30
CA LEU A 131 -4.87 -8.47 12.53
C LEU A 131 -4.38 -9.19 11.27
N ARG A 132 -4.61 -8.60 10.11
CA ARG A 132 -4.14 -9.07 8.80
C ARG A 132 -3.54 -7.94 7.99
N VAL A 133 -2.78 -8.32 6.98
CA VAL A 133 -2.14 -7.40 6.02
C VAL A 133 -2.56 -7.76 4.61
N VAL A 134 -3.04 -6.77 3.88
CA VAL A 134 -3.32 -6.85 2.45
C VAL A 134 -2.46 -5.81 1.74
N THR A 135 -1.65 -6.25 0.78
CA THR A 135 -0.78 -5.36 0.00
C THR A 135 -1.07 -5.46 -1.48
N LEU A 136 -1.01 -4.33 -2.18
CA LEU A 136 -1.15 -4.31 -3.63
C LEU A 136 0.07 -4.94 -4.30
N LEU A 137 1.29 -4.52 -3.92
CA LEU A 137 2.54 -4.99 -4.50
C LEU A 137 3.43 -5.67 -3.47
N ASP A 138 4.14 -6.73 -3.88
CA ASP A 138 5.09 -7.45 -3.05
C ASP A 138 6.43 -7.65 -3.78
N LYS A 139 7.49 -7.01 -3.29
CA LYS A 139 8.88 -7.18 -3.74
C LYS A 139 9.62 -8.17 -2.86
N LYS A 140 9.41 -9.46 -3.06
CA LYS A 140 10.02 -10.50 -2.21
C LYS A 140 11.55 -10.48 -2.24
N GLU A 141 12.16 -10.15 -3.38
CA GLU A 141 13.62 -10.08 -3.54
C GLU A 141 14.28 -8.99 -2.67
N ARG A 142 13.51 -7.95 -2.30
CA ARG A 142 13.98 -6.84 -1.46
C ARG A 142 13.79 -7.08 0.04
N ARG A 143 13.15 -8.18 0.41
CA ARG A 143 12.82 -8.47 1.81
C ARG A 143 14.07 -8.64 2.66
N VAL A 144 14.21 -7.85 3.72
CA VAL A 144 15.33 -7.93 4.69
C VAL A 144 14.89 -8.33 6.09
N VAL A 145 13.57 -8.49 6.29
CA VAL A 145 12.99 -8.99 7.54
C VAL A 145 12.01 -10.11 7.23
N GLU A 146 11.89 -11.08 8.10
CA GLU A 146 10.89 -12.14 7.98
C GLU A 146 9.51 -11.55 8.25
N PHE A 147 8.80 -11.20 7.19
CA PHE A 147 7.47 -10.61 7.21
C PHE A 147 6.80 -10.77 5.84
N ASP A 148 5.62 -11.38 5.80
CA ASP A 148 4.79 -11.52 4.61
C ASP A 148 3.39 -10.95 4.86
N ALA A 149 2.73 -10.49 3.80
CA ALA A 149 1.32 -10.14 3.85
C ALA A 149 0.46 -11.42 3.89
N ASP A 150 -0.72 -11.34 4.53
CA ASP A 150 -1.72 -12.41 4.44
C ASP A 150 -2.28 -12.53 3.01
N ILE A 151 -2.42 -11.38 2.31
CA ILE A 151 -2.84 -11.33 0.90
C ILE A 151 -1.96 -10.31 0.18
N ALA A 152 -1.22 -10.78 -0.83
CA ALA A 152 -0.49 -9.92 -1.76
C ALA A 152 -1.12 -10.05 -3.15
N LEU A 153 -1.52 -8.91 -3.76
CA LEU A 153 -2.21 -8.95 -5.05
C LEU A 153 -1.25 -9.27 -6.19
N PHE A 154 -0.11 -8.59 -6.23
CA PHE A 154 0.85 -8.74 -7.33
C PHE A 154 2.28 -8.86 -6.81
N PRO A 155 2.95 -10.00 -7.01
CA PRO A 155 4.39 -10.09 -6.85
C PRO A 155 5.06 -9.32 -8.01
N ILE A 156 6.05 -8.49 -7.71
CA ILE A 156 6.81 -7.74 -8.72
C ILE A 156 8.32 -7.87 -8.49
N PRO A 157 9.15 -7.86 -9.55
CA PRO A 157 10.60 -7.74 -9.45
C PRO A 157 11.01 -6.40 -8.85
N ASP A 158 12.33 -6.23 -8.63
CA ASP A 158 12.87 -4.97 -8.09
C ASP A 158 12.92 -3.84 -9.12
N TYR A 159 11.74 -3.38 -9.56
CA TYR A 159 11.59 -2.16 -10.35
C TYR A 159 11.25 -0.96 -9.46
N PHE A 160 11.72 0.23 -9.83
CA PHE A 160 11.16 1.45 -9.27
C PHE A 160 9.83 1.73 -9.98
N VAL A 161 8.74 1.69 -9.23
CA VAL A 161 7.38 1.74 -9.78
C VAL A 161 6.62 2.98 -9.37
N ILE A 162 5.75 3.44 -10.27
CA ILE A 162 4.87 4.61 -10.10
C ILE A 162 3.45 4.27 -10.53
N GLY A 163 2.53 5.10 -10.10
CA GLY A 163 1.11 4.99 -10.45
C GLY A 163 0.27 4.29 -9.38
N TYR A 164 -1.03 4.43 -9.49
CA TYR A 164 -2.03 3.88 -8.59
C TYR A 164 -1.75 4.14 -7.10
N GLY A 165 -1.38 5.41 -6.79
CA GLY A 165 -1.00 5.84 -5.44
C GLY A 165 0.50 5.96 -5.22
N LEU A 166 1.32 5.15 -5.89
CA LEU A 166 2.78 5.18 -5.84
C LEU A 166 3.34 6.40 -6.55
N ASP A 167 4.45 6.95 -6.06
CA ASP A 167 5.00 8.20 -6.54
C ASP A 167 6.50 8.17 -6.83
N CYS A 168 6.91 9.22 -7.57
CA CYS A 168 8.27 9.72 -7.59
C CYS A 168 8.23 11.24 -7.39
N GLY A 169 8.74 11.73 -6.23
CA GLY A 169 8.73 13.16 -5.91
C GLY A 169 7.33 13.77 -5.83
N GLU A 170 6.37 13.07 -5.21
CA GLU A 170 4.95 13.44 -5.07
C GLU A 170 4.15 13.47 -6.39
N LYS A 171 4.72 12.98 -7.50
CA LYS A 171 4.08 12.92 -8.82
C LYS A 171 3.69 11.49 -9.18
N TYR A 172 2.87 11.31 -10.21
CA TYR A 172 2.44 10.04 -10.81
C TYR A 172 1.42 9.22 -10.01
N ARG A 173 1.03 9.59 -8.78
CA ARG A 173 0.04 8.85 -7.99
C ARG A 173 -1.32 8.70 -8.68
N ASN A 174 -1.64 9.63 -9.60
CA ASN A 174 -2.90 9.70 -10.34
C ASN A 174 -2.97 8.79 -11.58
N LEU A 175 -1.89 8.11 -11.96
CA LEU A 175 -1.96 7.13 -13.05
C LEU A 175 -2.85 5.95 -12.63
N PRO A 176 -3.78 5.48 -13.49
CA PRO A 176 -4.70 4.39 -13.13
C PRO A 176 -4.09 2.99 -13.20
N TYR A 177 -2.83 2.89 -13.59
CA TYR A 177 -2.06 1.66 -13.77
C TYR A 177 -0.73 1.77 -13.02
N ILE A 178 0.03 0.68 -12.96
CA ILE A 178 1.38 0.65 -12.41
C ILE A 178 2.38 0.53 -13.56
N ALA A 179 3.37 1.42 -13.57
CA ALA A 179 4.43 1.44 -14.57
C ALA A 179 5.82 1.52 -13.91
N GLU A 180 6.82 1.09 -14.63
CA GLU A 180 8.21 1.34 -14.30
C GLU A 180 8.53 2.83 -14.43
N PHE A 181 9.30 3.38 -13.50
CA PHE A 181 9.81 4.74 -13.60
C PHE A 181 11.21 4.75 -14.18
N ARG A 182 11.42 5.47 -15.28
CA ARG A 182 12.72 5.65 -15.92
C ARG A 182 13.54 6.66 -15.15
N GLN A 183 14.62 6.20 -14.51
CA GLN A 183 15.52 7.06 -13.70
C GLN A 183 16.57 7.77 -14.56
N ASP A 184 16.94 7.18 -15.71
CA ASP A 184 18.09 7.56 -16.51
C ASP A 184 17.81 8.61 -17.62
N ILE A 185 16.67 9.32 -17.54
CA ILE A 185 16.28 10.33 -18.54
C ILE A 185 16.24 11.72 -17.89
#